data_9b3faea0f330f9fcf9637ea59f19d809
#
_entry.id   9b3faea0f330f9fcf9637ea59f19d809
#
_cell.length_a   1.000
_cell.length_b   1.000
_cell.length_c   1.000
_cell.angle_alpha   90.00
_cell.angle_beta   90.00
_cell.angle_gamma   90.00
#
_symmetry.space_group_name_H-M   'P 1'
#
loop_
_entity.id
_entity.type
_entity.pdbx_description
1 polymer ?
#
loop_
_entity_poly.entity_id
_entity_poly.type
_entity_poly.pdbx_seq_one_letter_code
_entity_poly.pdbx_strand_id
1 'polypeptide(L)'
;MTMGSAGTISINRASSAFTHTLTYSFGNTNGTIATQTTATSVSWTPALSLASHIPNAISGTCTITCTTYNGNTNIGSKTCTLTLSIPASVKPTISSLTASRIDGEVPSTWGIYVQTKSKVKLTINGAAGSYGSTIKSYSITGGGYSGSASTLTTGFLNNSGTITFKATVTDSRGRVSAEASVSITVTAYSPPYFNSSLSQRCLSNGALDDDGTYIHALVSFGYSTCGGKNTLKTSVQYKQVAAEQWTDAGVTFASNTAFTYGRGQISTETSYDVRYTLEDAFSTISVQEIVSTAAVVMDFKSGGKGVAIGKVSESDNTFEVAENWDVKVYGMLLKEYIQQFAKTMYPVGSIYMSVSSTNPSTYFGGTWVAWGSGRVPVGINTSDSNFNTVEKTGGASAVTLTTSQMPSHTHTFTGSSTTTNSAGGHTHNIGRDTDGGAGSSRYTVHSAGTSGAQATSPTSSAGAHTHSLTPKGKNANTGGGGSHTNLQPYIVCYMWKRTA
;
A
#
# COMPACT_ATOMS: atom_id res chain seq x y z
N MET A 1 8.18 -31.69 -20.57
CA MET A 1 8.96 -32.16 -19.42
C MET A 1 9.58 -30.95 -18.72
N THR A 2 9.77 -31.04 -17.41
CA THR A 2 10.43 -29.96 -16.66
C THR A 2 11.89 -30.32 -16.43
N MET A 3 12.81 -29.39 -16.72
CA MET A 3 14.24 -29.56 -16.44
C MET A 3 14.47 -29.82 -14.94
N GLY A 4 15.36 -30.72 -14.60
CA GLY A 4 15.59 -31.17 -13.23
C GLY A 4 14.59 -32.20 -12.70
N SER A 5 13.55 -32.52 -13.43
CA SER A 5 12.58 -33.55 -13.07
C SER A 5 12.66 -34.74 -14.03
N ALA A 6 12.56 -35.95 -13.47
CA ALA A 6 12.55 -37.16 -14.27
C ALA A 6 11.26 -37.25 -15.11
N GLY A 7 11.40 -37.72 -16.32
CA GLY A 7 10.31 -38.09 -17.20
C GLY A 7 10.64 -39.37 -17.95
N THR A 8 9.64 -39.98 -18.53
CA THR A 8 9.77 -41.28 -19.21
C THR A 8 9.66 -41.09 -20.72
N ILE A 9 10.57 -41.66 -21.45
CA ILE A 9 10.55 -41.79 -22.92
C ILE A 9 10.18 -43.23 -23.24
N SER A 10 9.06 -43.41 -23.92
CA SER A 10 8.62 -44.72 -24.36
C SER A 10 9.11 -44.98 -25.77
N ILE A 11 9.65 -46.17 -26.00
CA ILE A 11 10.16 -46.62 -27.30
C ILE A 11 9.23 -47.73 -27.78
N ASN A 12 8.53 -47.47 -28.89
CA ASN A 12 7.75 -48.49 -29.58
C ASN A 12 8.65 -49.18 -30.61
N ARG A 13 9.15 -50.36 -30.26
CA ARG A 13 10.12 -51.11 -31.09
C ARG A 13 9.43 -52.22 -31.90
N ALA A 14 9.87 -52.42 -33.11
CA ALA A 14 9.33 -53.46 -33.99
C ALA A 14 9.85 -54.88 -33.69
N SER A 15 11.00 -54.99 -32.98
CA SER A 15 11.59 -56.28 -32.58
C SER A 15 12.24 -56.18 -31.23
N SER A 16 12.18 -57.22 -30.42
CA SER A 16 12.90 -57.33 -29.14
C SER A 16 14.42 -57.45 -29.32
N ALA A 17 14.88 -57.84 -30.51
CA ALA A 17 16.30 -57.94 -30.85
C ALA A 17 16.96 -56.58 -31.13
N PHE A 18 16.17 -55.55 -31.38
CA PHE A 18 16.72 -54.22 -31.65
C PHE A 18 17.09 -53.48 -30.41
N THR A 19 18.24 -52.78 -30.50
CA THR A 19 18.70 -51.82 -29.47
C THR A 19 18.53 -50.42 -30.01
N HIS A 20 18.38 -49.47 -29.06
CA HIS A 20 18.10 -48.09 -29.36
C HIS A 20 19.07 -47.16 -28.66
N THR A 21 19.67 -46.22 -29.38
CA THR A 21 20.36 -45.08 -28.80
C THR A 21 19.48 -43.86 -28.87
N LEU A 22 19.22 -43.30 -27.70
CA LEU A 22 18.49 -42.06 -27.59
C LEU A 22 19.42 -40.88 -27.39
N THR A 23 19.31 -39.89 -28.24
CA THR A 23 20.02 -38.62 -28.11
C THR A 23 19.01 -37.47 -28.06
N TYR A 24 19.41 -36.36 -27.46
CA TYR A 24 18.64 -35.13 -27.50
C TYR A 24 19.42 -34.01 -28.17
N SER A 25 18.70 -33.08 -28.77
CA SER A 25 19.20 -31.78 -29.23
C SER A 25 18.30 -30.67 -28.67
N PHE A 26 18.94 -29.70 -28.02
CA PHE A 26 18.22 -28.58 -27.41
C PHE A 26 19.04 -27.29 -27.50
N GLY A 27 18.53 -26.28 -28.20
CA GLY A 27 19.29 -25.07 -28.54
C GLY A 27 20.57 -25.48 -29.31
N ASN A 28 21.74 -25.04 -28.83
CA ASN A 28 23.01 -25.32 -29.45
C ASN A 28 23.77 -26.51 -28.80
N THR A 29 23.07 -27.33 -28.03
CA THR A 29 23.67 -28.49 -27.34
C THR A 29 22.95 -29.79 -27.66
N ASN A 30 23.67 -30.88 -27.54
CA ASN A 30 23.15 -32.23 -27.67
C ASN A 30 23.75 -33.15 -26.61
N GLY A 31 23.17 -34.30 -26.46
CA GLY A 31 23.70 -35.32 -25.57
C GLY A 31 23.02 -36.67 -25.73
N THR A 32 23.54 -37.65 -25.08
CA THR A 32 23.02 -39.03 -25.10
C THR A 32 22.21 -39.28 -23.85
N ILE A 33 21.00 -39.82 -24.05
CA ILE A 33 20.10 -40.21 -22.99
C ILE A 33 20.29 -41.68 -22.62
N ALA A 34 20.42 -42.52 -23.63
CA ALA A 34 20.67 -43.94 -23.46
C ALA A 34 21.46 -44.47 -24.68
N THR A 35 22.37 -45.40 -24.46
CA THR A 35 23.16 -46.05 -25.53
C THR A 35 22.74 -47.49 -25.66
N GLN A 36 22.38 -47.91 -26.87
CA GLN A 36 22.03 -49.29 -27.25
C GLN A 36 21.14 -50.03 -26.22
N THR A 37 20.15 -49.31 -25.69
CA THR A 37 19.20 -49.88 -24.71
C THR A 37 18.23 -50.85 -25.36
N THR A 38 17.89 -51.93 -24.67
CA THR A 38 16.78 -52.82 -24.99
C THR A 38 15.49 -52.47 -24.27
N ALA A 39 15.52 -51.46 -23.38
CA ALA A 39 14.37 -50.98 -22.64
C ALA A 39 13.36 -50.32 -23.58
N THR A 40 12.06 -50.60 -23.34
CA THR A 40 10.93 -49.91 -24.03
C THR A 40 10.55 -48.63 -23.30
N SER A 41 11.14 -48.36 -22.15
CA SER A 41 10.92 -47.19 -21.32
C SER A 41 12.21 -46.71 -20.74
N VAL A 42 12.61 -45.47 -21.03
CA VAL A 42 13.87 -44.88 -20.57
C VAL A 42 13.54 -43.65 -19.72
N SER A 43 13.99 -43.64 -18.49
CA SER A 43 13.90 -42.45 -17.66
C SER A 43 14.95 -41.42 -18.06
N TRP A 44 14.58 -40.19 -18.21
CA TRP A 44 15.46 -39.08 -18.48
C TRP A 44 15.17 -37.89 -17.59
N THR A 45 16.20 -37.35 -16.99
CA THR A 45 16.11 -36.09 -16.23
C THR A 45 16.90 -35.03 -16.99
N PRO A 46 16.22 -34.17 -17.77
CA PRO A 46 16.91 -33.08 -18.45
C PRO A 46 17.64 -32.18 -17.46
N ALA A 47 18.93 -31.97 -17.65
CA ALA A 47 19.71 -31.15 -16.70
C ALA A 47 19.22 -29.70 -16.68
N LEU A 48 19.22 -29.08 -15.49
CA LEU A 48 18.88 -27.65 -15.34
C LEU A 48 19.84 -26.73 -16.13
N SER A 49 21.06 -27.15 -16.36
CA SER A 49 22.05 -26.43 -17.18
C SER A 49 21.58 -26.18 -18.60
N LEU A 50 20.66 -26.99 -19.14
CA LEU A 50 20.06 -26.77 -20.45
C LEU A 50 19.33 -25.42 -20.54
N ALA A 51 18.87 -24.89 -19.43
CA ALA A 51 18.23 -23.58 -19.37
C ALA A 51 19.13 -22.43 -19.88
N SER A 52 20.47 -22.62 -19.86
CA SER A 52 21.43 -21.63 -20.38
C SER A 52 21.33 -21.44 -21.90
N HIS A 53 20.77 -22.41 -22.61
CA HIS A 53 20.59 -22.34 -24.06
C HIS A 53 19.31 -21.58 -24.48
N ILE A 54 18.48 -21.25 -23.52
CA ILE A 54 17.25 -20.44 -23.72
C ILE A 54 17.18 -19.28 -22.69
N PRO A 55 18.15 -18.34 -22.70
CA PRO A 55 18.28 -17.32 -21.67
C PRO A 55 17.07 -16.35 -21.59
N ASN A 56 16.29 -16.25 -22.65
CA ASN A 56 15.18 -15.32 -22.79
C ASN A 56 13.79 -16.00 -22.82
N ALA A 57 13.74 -17.32 -22.60
CA ALA A 57 12.51 -18.08 -22.64
C ALA A 57 12.38 -19.00 -21.43
N ILE A 58 11.15 -19.32 -21.04
CA ILE A 58 10.83 -20.24 -19.94
C ILE A 58 10.69 -21.69 -20.41
N SER A 59 10.68 -21.92 -21.72
CA SER A 59 10.62 -23.24 -22.33
C SER A 59 11.19 -23.19 -23.75
N GLY A 60 11.55 -24.34 -24.26
CA GLY A 60 12.05 -24.49 -25.62
C GLY A 60 11.75 -25.90 -26.17
N THR A 61 11.85 -26.04 -27.47
CA THR A 61 11.66 -27.31 -28.16
C THR A 61 12.94 -28.16 -28.07
N CYS A 62 12.82 -29.36 -27.59
CA CYS A 62 13.85 -30.39 -27.59
C CYS A 62 13.50 -31.46 -28.61
N THR A 63 14.45 -31.82 -29.44
CA THR A 63 14.33 -32.94 -30.37
C THR A 63 15.00 -34.18 -29.79
N ILE A 64 14.27 -35.25 -29.65
CA ILE A 64 14.77 -36.55 -29.27
C ILE A 64 14.94 -37.37 -30.57
N THR A 65 16.11 -37.91 -30.75
CA THR A 65 16.42 -38.84 -31.87
C THR A 65 16.61 -40.24 -31.30
N CYS A 66 15.84 -41.15 -31.77
CA CYS A 66 15.98 -42.59 -31.49
C CYS A 66 16.62 -43.27 -32.71
N THR A 67 17.86 -43.68 -32.58
CA THR A 67 18.62 -44.47 -33.57
C THR A 67 18.50 -45.94 -33.21
N THR A 68 18.05 -46.74 -34.15
CA THR A 68 17.83 -48.17 -33.98
C THR A 68 18.96 -48.99 -34.60
N TYR A 69 19.37 -50.02 -33.90
CA TYR A 69 20.41 -50.93 -34.33
C TYR A 69 19.93 -52.38 -34.31
N ASN A 70 20.36 -53.13 -35.32
CA ASN A 70 20.30 -54.58 -35.34
C ASN A 70 21.73 -55.11 -35.15
N GLY A 71 22.04 -55.61 -33.94
CA GLY A 71 23.43 -55.79 -33.51
C GLY A 71 24.15 -54.45 -33.52
N ASN A 72 25.27 -54.37 -34.28
CA ASN A 72 26.07 -53.16 -34.40
C ASN A 72 25.67 -52.30 -35.64
N THR A 73 24.70 -52.77 -36.45
CA THR A 73 24.29 -52.07 -37.70
C THR A 73 23.20 -51.08 -37.41
N ASN A 74 23.45 -49.83 -37.77
CA ASN A 74 22.42 -48.77 -37.71
C ASN A 74 21.39 -49.03 -38.85
N ILE A 75 20.15 -49.23 -38.49
CA ILE A 75 19.04 -49.51 -39.44
C ILE A 75 18.09 -48.31 -39.61
N GLY A 76 18.39 -47.17 -39.01
CA GLY A 76 17.66 -45.94 -39.16
C GLY A 76 17.38 -45.18 -37.86
N SER A 77 16.84 -44.00 -37.99
CA SER A 77 16.46 -43.17 -36.85
C SER A 77 15.09 -42.52 -37.07
N LYS A 78 14.44 -42.19 -35.96
CA LYS A 78 13.20 -41.41 -35.88
C LYS A 78 13.38 -40.30 -34.87
N THR A 79 12.74 -39.20 -35.11
CA THR A 79 12.77 -38.03 -34.21
C THR A 79 11.37 -37.75 -33.68
N CYS A 80 11.32 -37.25 -32.49
CA CYS A 80 10.13 -36.59 -31.93
C CYS A 80 10.55 -35.32 -31.19
N THR A 81 9.63 -34.41 -31.04
CA THR A 81 9.87 -33.17 -30.32
C THR A 81 9.06 -33.15 -29.02
N LEU A 82 9.64 -32.54 -28.01
CA LEU A 82 8.97 -32.25 -26.74
C LEU A 82 9.34 -30.84 -26.25
N THR A 83 8.48 -30.23 -25.48
CA THR A 83 8.81 -28.97 -24.82
C THR A 83 9.53 -29.25 -23.50
N LEU A 84 10.73 -28.71 -23.33
CA LEU A 84 11.43 -28.64 -22.06
C LEU A 84 11.14 -27.29 -21.40
N SER A 85 10.60 -27.32 -20.19
CA SER A 85 10.26 -26.13 -19.41
C SER A 85 11.25 -25.95 -18.26
N ILE A 86 11.63 -24.71 -18.00
CA ILE A 86 12.44 -24.35 -16.85
C ILE A 86 11.55 -24.31 -15.60
N PRO A 87 11.92 -24.96 -14.49
CA PRO A 87 11.14 -24.91 -13.24
C PRO A 87 10.88 -23.47 -12.76
N ALA A 88 9.74 -23.22 -12.17
CA ALA A 88 9.38 -21.90 -11.61
C ALA A 88 10.34 -21.45 -10.48
N SER A 89 11.03 -22.38 -9.85
CA SER A 89 12.03 -22.13 -8.81
C SER A 89 13.33 -21.50 -9.36
N VAL A 90 13.60 -21.63 -10.67
CA VAL A 90 14.76 -20.98 -11.31
C VAL A 90 14.43 -19.51 -11.50
N LYS A 91 14.92 -18.68 -10.60
CA LYS A 91 14.68 -17.23 -10.56
C LYS A 91 16.01 -16.49 -10.53
N PRO A 92 16.04 -15.22 -10.92
CA PRO A 92 17.20 -14.37 -10.65
C PRO A 92 17.41 -14.19 -9.14
N THR A 93 18.58 -13.77 -8.74
CA THR A 93 18.97 -13.58 -7.35
C THR A 93 19.40 -12.15 -7.08
N ILE A 94 19.27 -11.75 -5.84
CA ILE A 94 19.83 -10.53 -5.26
C ILE A 94 20.62 -10.97 -4.03
N SER A 95 21.86 -10.50 -3.88
CA SER A 95 22.65 -10.79 -2.68
C SER A 95 22.19 -9.94 -1.50
N SER A 96 21.94 -8.66 -1.70
CA SER A 96 21.45 -7.75 -0.67
C SER A 96 20.88 -6.46 -1.26
N LEU A 97 20.03 -5.80 -0.49
CA LEU A 97 19.71 -4.39 -0.65
C LEU A 97 20.41 -3.62 0.48
N THR A 98 21.22 -2.63 0.13
CA THR A 98 21.90 -1.78 1.12
C THR A 98 21.36 -0.35 1.10
N ALA A 99 21.38 0.29 2.27
CA ALA A 99 21.00 1.67 2.46
C ALA A 99 22.22 2.46 2.97
N SER A 100 22.53 3.56 2.35
CA SER A 100 23.55 4.50 2.79
C SER A 100 22.94 5.89 2.93
N ARG A 101 23.29 6.57 4.03
CA ARG A 101 22.85 7.94 4.25
C ARG A 101 23.57 8.87 3.27
N ILE A 102 22.82 9.81 2.71
CA ILE A 102 23.40 10.92 1.96
C ILE A 102 23.50 12.07 2.95
N ASP A 103 24.73 12.49 3.21
CA ASP A 103 25.00 13.64 4.04
C ASP A 103 24.61 14.94 3.31
N GLY A 104 24.14 15.90 4.06
CA GLY A 104 23.66 17.18 3.57
C GLY A 104 23.38 18.09 4.75
N GLU A 105 22.10 18.30 5.07
CA GLU A 105 21.72 19.15 6.22
C GLU A 105 22.08 18.54 7.58
N VAL A 106 22.05 17.20 7.69
CA VAL A 106 22.37 16.50 8.94
C VAL A 106 23.89 16.31 9.04
N PRO A 107 24.54 16.76 10.12
CA PRO A 107 25.98 16.55 10.31
C PRO A 107 26.35 15.07 10.21
N SER A 108 27.41 14.77 9.46
CA SER A 108 27.88 13.39 9.22
C SER A 108 28.18 12.65 10.52
N THR A 109 28.69 13.36 11.52
CA THR A 109 29.04 12.83 12.85
C THR A 109 27.84 12.34 13.66
N TRP A 110 26.61 12.73 13.30
CA TRP A 110 25.42 12.26 14.02
C TRP A 110 25.13 10.78 13.74
N GLY A 111 25.42 10.29 12.55
CA GLY A 111 25.24 8.89 12.18
C GLY A 111 23.78 8.42 12.13
N ILE A 112 22.81 9.31 12.11
CA ILE A 112 21.38 9.04 12.13
C ILE A 112 20.67 9.62 10.91
N TYR A 113 19.54 9.04 10.55
CA TYR A 113 18.60 9.68 9.63
C TYR A 113 17.65 10.58 10.43
N VAL A 114 17.43 11.78 9.93
CA VAL A 114 16.51 12.76 10.53
C VAL A 114 15.39 13.06 9.56
N GLN A 115 14.17 13.04 10.06
CA GLN A 115 12.95 13.33 9.30
C GLN A 115 13.07 14.70 8.62
N THR A 116 12.66 14.78 7.36
CA THR A 116 12.71 15.96 6.47
C THR A 116 14.12 16.53 6.20
N LYS A 117 15.19 15.96 6.79
CA LYS A 117 16.57 16.44 6.70
C LYS A 117 17.54 15.43 6.08
N SER A 118 17.18 14.18 6.03
CA SER A 118 18.02 13.11 5.49
C SER A 118 17.44 12.52 4.20
N LYS A 119 18.34 12.07 3.32
CA LYS A 119 18.06 11.26 2.15
C LYS A 119 18.79 9.94 2.28
N VAL A 120 18.33 8.92 1.57
CA VAL A 120 18.98 7.60 1.52
C VAL A 120 19.26 7.19 0.09
N LYS A 121 20.43 6.64 -0.13
CA LYS A 121 20.78 5.93 -1.35
C LYS A 121 20.65 4.43 -1.09
N LEU A 122 19.81 3.80 -1.87
CA LEU A 122 19.57 2.37 -1.87
C LEU A 122 20.35 1.75 -3.02
N THR A 123 21.00 0.61 -2.81
CA THR A 123 21.75 -0.09 -3.83
C THR A 123 21.45 -1.58 -3.79
N ILE A 124 21.04 -2.13 -4.91
CA ILE A 124 20.90 -3.58 -5.10
C ILE A 124 22.28 -4.14 -5.39
N ASN A 125 22.73 -5.09 -4.59
CA ASN A 125 24.01 -5.75 -4.75
C ASN A 125 23.83 -7.19 -5.23
N GLY A 126 24.73 -7.66 -6.10
CA GLY A 126 24.81 -9.05 -6.53
C GLY A 126 23.54 -9.51 -7.25
N ALA A 127 22.91 -8.65 -8.03
CA ALA A 127 21.82 -9.05 -8.91
C ALA A 127 22.36 -9.89 -10.05
N ALA A 128 21.88 -11.13 -10.16
CA ALA A 128 22.33 -12.07 -11.17
C ALA A 128 21.15 -12.90 -11.72
N GLY A 129 21.15 -13.12 -13.01
CA GLY A 129 20.27 -14.09 -13.64
C GLY A 129 20.76 -15.53 -13.39
N SER A 130 19.85 -16.47 -13.49
CA SER A 130 20.16 -17.90 -13.32
C SER A 130 20.26 -18.58 -14.67
N TYR A 131 21.22 -19.49 -14.83
CA TYR A 131 21.39 -20.27 -16.04
C TYR A 131 21.37 -19.42 -17.33
N GLY A 132 22.27 -18.42 -17.40
CA GLY A 132 22.44 -17.56 -18.57
C GLY A 132 21.39 -16.47 -18.80
N SER A 133 20.33 -16.37 -18.01
CA SER A 133 19.44 -15.21 -18.08
C SER A 133 20.16 -13.94 -17.58
N THR A 134 19.77 -12.81 -18.11
CA THR A 134 20.29 -11.48 -17.72
C THR A 134 19.24 -10.71 -16.93
N ILE A 135 19.66 -9.75 -16.15
CA ILE A 135 18.70 -8.84 -15.48
C ILE A 135 18.10 -7.89 -16.52
N LYS A 136 16.79 -7.90 -16.61
CA LYS A 136 15.98 -7.05 -17.51
C LYS A 136 15.53 -5.77 -16.83
N SER A 137 15.13 -5.83 -15.57
CA SER A 137 14.66 -4.68 -14.82
C SER A 137 14.88 -4.83 -13.33
N TYR A 138 14.90 -3.70 -12.66
CA TYR A 138 15.03 -3.56 -11.22
C TYR A 138 13.75 -2.93 -10.68
N SER A 139 13.46 -3.20 -9.43
CA SER A 139 12.39 -2.51 -8.69
C SER A 139 12.86 -2.31 -7.26
N ILE A 140 12.87 -1.07 -6.81
CA ILE A 140 13.10 -0.69 -5.41
C ILE A 140 11.88 0.09 -4.95
N THR A 141 11.30 -0.26 -3.82
CA THR A 141 10.13 0.43 -3.24
C THR A 141 10.26 0.55 -1.74
N GLY A 142 9.61 1.53 -1.14
CA GLY A 142 9.52 1.72 0.31
C GLY A 142 9.48 3.18 0.70
N GLY A 143 8.90 3.49 1.85
CA GLY A 143 8.84 4.84 2.40
C GLY A 143 8.16 5.89 1.51
N GLY A 144 7.30 5.47 0.58
CA GLY A 144 6.69 6.35 -0.42
C GLY A 144 7.57 6.61 -1.66
N TYR A 145 8.71 5.93 -1.79
CA TYR A 145 9.63 6.05 -2.93
C TYR A 145 9.63 4.79 -3.78
N SER A 146 9.87 4.95 -5.07
CA SER A 146 10.04 3.85 -6.01
C SER A 146 11.08 4.18 -7.07
N GLY A 147 11.74 3.15 -7.59
CA GLY A 147 12.73 3.29 -8.65
C GLY A 147 12.88 1.99 -9.44
N SER A 148 13.26 2.12 -10.71
CA SER A 148 13.44 1.02 -11.66
C SER A 148 14.90 0.79 -12.07
N ALA A 149 15.85 1.40 -11.37
CA ALA A 149 17.30 1.20 -11.55
C ALA A 149 17.89 0.34 -10.42
N SER A 150 19.12 -0.10 -10.57
CA SER A 150 19.86 -0.84 -9.54
C SER A 150 20.17 0.00 -8.30
N THR A 151 19.99 1.31 -8.41
CA THR A 151 20.12 2.26 -7.30
C THR A 151 18.93 3.19 -7.28
N LEU A 152 18.52 3.60 -6.08
CA LEU A 152 17.50 4.62 -5.86
C LEU A 152 18.01 5.62 -4.82
N THR A 153 18.06 6.89 -5.19
CA THR A 153 18.26 7.98 -4.24
C THR A 153 16.90 8.61 -3.95
N THR A 154 16.51 8.62 -2.67
CA THR A 154 15.23 9.21 -2.26
C THR A 154 15.30 10.74 -2.24
N GLY A 155 14.15 11.40 -2.19
CA GLY A 155 14.01 12.74 -1.62
C GLY A 155 14.22 12.72 -0.10
N PHE A 156 13.88 13.82 0.57
CA PHE A 156 13.92 13.88 2.03
C PHE A 156 12.90 12.89 2.65
N LEU A 157 13.35 12.15 3.66
CA LEU A 157 12.52 11.15 4.35
C LEU A 157 11.45 11.86 5.19
N ASN A 158 10.21 11.82 4.76
CA ASN A 158 9.10 12.56 5.40
C ASN A 158 8.49 11.84 6.59
N ASN A 159 8.71 10.54 6.72
CA ASN A 159 8.20 9.74 7.84
C ASN A 159 9.33 9.45 8.85
N SER A 160 9.00 9.47 10.13
CA SER A 160 9.86 9.00 11.22
C SER A 160 9.57 7.54 11.57
N GLY A 161 10.46 6.95 12.39
CA GLY A 161 10.37 5.55 12.78
C GLY A 161 11.10 4.62 11.81
N THR A 162 10.75 3.35 11.81
CA THR A 162 11.37 2.34 10.95
C THR A 162 10.76 2.38 9.56
N ILE A 163 11.60 2.62 8.55
CA ILE A 163 11.23 2.54 7.14
C ILE A 163 11.91 1.32 6.54
N THR A 164 11.12 0.43 5.97
CA THR A 164 11.63 -0.74 5.25
C THR A 164 11.55 -0.51 3.75
N PHE A 165 12.68 -0.70 3.09
CA PHE A 165 12.77 -0.71 1.63
C PHE A 165 12.90 -2.15 1.15
N LYS A 166 12.34 -2.42 0.00
CA LYS A 166 12.25 -3.72 -0.62
C LYS A 166 12.74 -3.63 -2.07
N ALA A 167 13.39 -4.67 -2.52
CA ALA A 167 13.88 -4.74 -3.88
C ALA A 167 13.63 -6.10 -4.51
N THR A 168 13.31 -6.09 -5.78
CA THR A 168 13.26 -7.26 -6.65
C THR A 168 13.91 -6.96 -7.98
N VAL A 169 14.33 -7.99 -8.68
CA VAL A 169 14.80 -7.91 -10.07
C VAL A 169 14.04 -8.88 -10.94
N THR A 170 13.83 -8.49 -12.18
CA THR A 170 13.20 -9.36 -13.20
C THR A 170 14.26 -9.72 -14.22
N ASP A 171 14.37 -11.00 -14.55
CA ASP A 171 15.30 -11.47 -15.57
C ASP A 171 14.72 -11.43 -17.00
N SER A 172 15.56 -11.78 -17.96
CA SER A 172 15.20 -11.85 -19.38
C SER A 172 14.10 -12.88 -19.68
N ARG A 173 13.85 -13.83 -18.80
CA ARG A 173 12.73 -14.78 -18.86
C ARG A 173 11.43 -14.25 -18.28
N GLY A 174 11.43 -13.03 -17.70
CA GLY A 174 10.29 -12.44 -17.01
C GLY A 174 10.06 -12.97 -15.59
N ARG A 175 11.04 -13.66 -15.00
CA ARG A 175 10.94 -14.18 -13.64
C ARG A 175 11.46 -13.17 -12.62
N VAL A 176 10.78 -13.10 -11.49
CA VAL A 176 11.11 -12.15 -10.41
C VAL A 176 11.87 -12.88 -9.31
N SER A 177 12.91 -12.25 -8.79
CA SER A 177 13.69 -12.74 -7.65
C SER A 177 12.87 -12.87 -6.37
N ALA A 178 13.44 -13.53 -5.37
CA ALA A 178 13.04 -13.28 -4.00
C ALA A 178 13.23 -11.79 -3.66
N GLU A 179 12.44 -11.28 -2.74
CA GLU A 179 12.54 -9.92 -2.24
C GLU A 179 13.74 -9.79 -1.31
N ALA A 180 14.59 -8.80 -1.56
CA ALA A 180 15.61 -8.35 -0.61
C ALA A 180 15.08 -7.10 0.09
N SER A 181 15.35 -6.95 1.37
CA SER A 181 14.90 -5.79 2.14
C SER A 181 16.00 -5.22 3.01
N VAL A 182 15.87 -3.93 3.31
CA VAL A 182 16.68 -3.20 4.28
C VAL A 182 15.81 -2.23 5.04
N SER A 183 16.04 -2.12 6.34
CA SER A 183 15.32 -1.17 7.19
C SER A 183 16.28 -0.11 7.72
N ILE A 184 15.80 1.12 7.78
CA ILE A 184 16.48 2.23 8.42
C ILE A 184 15.57 2.82 9.50
N THR A 185 16.15 3.41 10.53
CA THR A 185 15.40 4.14 11.56
C THR A 185 15.59 5.64 11.34
N VAL A 186 14.49 6.35 11.16
CA VAL A 186 14.45 7.80 10.95
C VAL A 186 13.99 8.46 12.23
N THR A 187 14.83 9.31 12.78
CA THR A 187 14.53 10.09 13.98
C THR A 187 13.54 11.20 13.64
N ALA A 188 12.48 11.31 14.43
CA ALA A 188 11.50 12.38 14.27
C ALA A 188 12.15 13.75 14.49
N TYR A 189 11.74 14.71 13.68
CA TYR A 189 12.17 16.09 13.78
C TYR A 189 11.01 17.04 13.51
N SER A 190 10.90 18.01 14.40
CA SER A 190 10.14 19.25 14.21
C SER A 190 11.04 20.44 14.55
N PRO A 191 10.94 21.55 13.83
CA PRO A 191 11.64 22.77 14.15
C PRO A 191 11.35 23.21 15.59
N PRO A 192 12.23 24.02 16.21
CA PRO A 192 11.91 24.69 17.46
C PRO A 192 10.61 25.49 17.35
N TYR A 193 9.87 25.58 18.42
CA TYR A 193 8.62 26.32 18.47
C TYR A 193 8.41 26.93 19.85
N PHE A 194 7.76 28.08 19.86
CA PHE A 194 7.30 28.72 21.08
C PHE A 194 5.87 28.28 21.43
N ASN A 195 5.64 27.97 22.69
CA ASN A 195 4.30 27.75 23.24
C ASN A 195 3.73 29.06 23.80
N SER A 196 4.57 29.81 24.51
CA SER A 196 4.21 31.11 25.07
C SER A 196 5.48 31.89 25.40
N SER A 197 5.36 33.19 25.43
CA SER A 197 6.35 34.10 25.98
C SER A 197 5.63 35.17 26.80
N LEU A 198 6.26 35.65 27.81
CA LEU A 198 5.77 36.71 28.69
C LEU A 198 6.95 37.55 29.12
N SER A 199 6.85 38.85 28.96
CA SER A 199 7.84 39.83 29.38
C SER A 199 7.18 40.93 30.17
N GLN A 200 7.70 41.17 31.37
CA GLN A 200 7.17 42.23 32.30
C GLN A 200 8.31 42.97 32.93
N ARG A 201 8.06 44.21 33.35
CA ARG A 201 9.00 44.96 34.12
C ARG A 201 9.19 44.33 35.52
N CYS A 202 10.42 44.45 36.04
CA CYS A 202 10.70 43.92 37.35
C CYS A 202 11.88 44.65 38.04
N LEU A 203 12.02 44.40 39.30
CA LEU A 203 13.19 44.78 40.09
C LEU A 203 14.37 43.83 39.81
N SER A 204 15.53 44.16 40.30
CA SER A 204 16.77 43.36 40.13
C SER A 204 16.66 41.93 40.69
N ASN A 205 15.78 41.71 41.64
CA ASN A 205 15.51 40.39 42.24
C ASN A 205 14.44 39.57 41.48
N GLY A 206 13.90 40.11 40.38
CA GLY A 206 12.86 39.47 39.56
C GLY A 206 11.42 39.67 40.07
N ALA A 207 11.21 40.41 41.15
CA ALA A 207 9.87 40.79 41.60
C ALA A 207 9.24 41.75 40.58
N LEU A 208 8.00 41.46 40.15
CA LEU A 208 7.30 42.29 39.20
C LEU A 208 7.03 43.67 39.78
N ASP A 209 7.34 44.70 38.99
CA ASP A 209 7.17 46.09 39.36
C ASP A 209 7.13 46.94 38.08
N ASP A 210 6.06 47.72 37.88
CA ASP A 210 5.89 48.54 36.68
C ASP A 210 6.97 49.61 36.52
N ASP A 211 7.55 50.10 37.65
CA ASP A 211 8.67 51.01 37.68
C ASP A 211 10.04 50.30 37.59
N GLY A 212 10.02 48.99 37.40
CA GLY A 212 11.20 48.14 37.34
C GLY A 212 12.09 48.47 36.14
N THR A 213 13.40 48.49 36.39
CA THR A 213 14.45 48.78 35.38
C THR A 213 15.11 47.51 34.82
N TYR A 214 14.49 46.36 35.08
CA TYR A 214 14.81 45.03 34.52
C TYR A 214 13.59 44.47 33.84
N ILE A 215 13.80 43.42 33.05
CA ILE A 215 12.73 42.66 32.43
C ILE A 215 12.76 41.24 32.97
N HIS A 216 11.63 40.83 33.56
CA HIS A 216 11.34 39.46 33.94
C HIS A 216 10.70 38.75 32.74
N ALA A 217 11.20 37.58 32.37
CA ALA A 217 10.67 36.82 31.28
C ALA A 217 10.40 35.38 31.67
N LEU A 218 9.32 34.84 31.13
CA LEU A 218 8.99 33.42 31.18
C LEU A 218 8.66 32.96 29.77
N VAL A 219 9.48 32.06 29.22
CA VAL A 219 9.35 31.58 27.86
C VAL A 219 9.15 30.06 27.87
N SER A 220 8.09 29.60 27.22
CA SER A 220 7.83 28.18 27.05
C SER A 220 8.05 27.80 25.60
N PHE A 221 8.86 26.79 25.37
CA PHE A 221 9.21 26.32 24.04
C PHE A 221 9.52 24.82 24.02
N GLY A 222 9.56 24.26 22.83
CA GLY A 222 10.01 22.91 22.58
C GLY A 222 10.87 22.81 21.33
N TYR A 223 11.63 21.73 21.22
CA TYR A 223 12.42 21.38 20.04
C TYR A 223 12.70 19.87 20.00
N SER A 224 13.10 19.38 18.84
CA SER A 224 13.48 17.98 18.67
C SER A 224 14.95 17.77 18.97
N THR A 225 15.27 17.02 20.02
CA THR A 225 16.66 16.74 20.44
C THR A 225 17.38 15.75 19.52
N CYS A 226 16.67 15.06 18.65
CA CYS A 226 17.20 14.01 17.76
C CYS A 226 18.08 12.98 18.49
N GLY A 227 17.61 12.48 19.64
CA GLY A 227 18.38 11.55 20.48
C GLY A 227 19.60 12.19 21.14
N GLY A 228 19.51 13.47 21.48
CA GLY A 228 20.59 14.24 22.11
C GLY A 228 21.67 14.74 21.14
N LYS A 229 21.46 14.59 19.83
CA LYS A 229 22.40 15.09 18.81
C LYS A 229 22.13 16.55 18.45
N ASN A 230 20.86 16.95 18.44
CA ASN A 230 20.46 18.32 18.17
C ASN A 230 20.46 19.14 19.45
N THR A 231 21.20 20.22 19.45
CA THR A 231 21.30 21.15 20.58
C THR A 231 20.60 22.44 20.23
N LEU A 232 19.94 23.03 21.24
CA LEU A 232 19.28 24.31 21.08
C LEU A 232 20.12 25.41 21.69
N LYS A 233 20.27 26.51 20.96
CA LYS A 233 20.79 27.77 21.48
C LYS A 233 19.60 28.69 21.66
N THR A 234 19.62 29.43 22.77
CA THR A 234 18.64 30.46 23.09
C THR A 234 19.38 31.80 23.24
N SER A 235 18.78 32.86 22.73
CA SER A 235 19.31 34.22 22.89
C SER A 235 18.20 35.23 23.08
N VAL A 236 18.50 36.29 23.75
CA VAL A 236 17.58 37.39 24.03
C VAL A 236 18.18 38.69 23.55
N GLN A 237 17.40 39.46 22.83
CA GLN A 237 17.76 40.78 22.40
C GLN A 237 16.64 41.75 22.75
N TYR A 238 16.99 42.98 23.05
CA TYR A 238 16.02 44.05 23.29
C TYR A 238 16.47 45.33 22.64
N LYS A 239 15.54 46.20 22.38
CA LYS A 239 15.78 47.59 21.90
C LYS A 239 14.64 48.49 22.36
N GLN A 240 14.88 49.80 22.44
CA GLN A 240 13.76 50.72 22.51
C GLN A 240 12.92 50.64 21.22
N VAL A 241 11.62 50.72 21.32
CA VAL A 241 10.74 50.60 20.14
C VAL A 241 11.15 51.52 19.00
N ALA A 242 11.57 52.75 19.30
CA ALA A 242 12.04 53.71 18.31
C ALA A 242 13.47 53.49 17.80
N ALA A 243 14.23 52.58 18.40
CA ALA A 243 15.61 52.29 18.02
C ALA A 243 15.68 51.28 16.88
N GLU A 244 16.66 51.43 15.97
CA GLU A 244 16.91 50.47 14.90
C GLU A 244 17.75 49.28 15.35
N GLN A 245 18.68 49.49 16.30
CA GLN A 245 19.66 48.51 16.69
C GLN A 245 19.19 47.65 17.87
N TRP A 246 19.39 46.36 17.79
CA TRP A 246 19.13 45.40 18.86
C TRP A 246 20.35 45.29 19.76
N THR A 247 20.09 45.25 21.08
CA THR A 247 21.09 45.01 22.10
C THR A 247 20.97 43.56 22.53
N ASP A 248 22.07 42.82 22.55
CA ASP A 248 22.13 41.49 23.14
C ASP A 248 22.04 41.58 24.66
N ALA A 249 21.10 40.87 25.25
CA ALA A 249 20.92 40.79 26.68
C ALA A 249 22.05 40.02 27.40
N GLY A 250 22.83 39.24 26.66
CA GLY A 250 23.91 38.40 27.15
C GLY A 250 23.44 37.30 28.10
N VAL A 251 22.22 36.83 27.93
CA VAL A 251 21.60 35.75 28.73
C VAL A 251 21.06 34.66 27.81
N THR A 252 21.09 33.43 28.31
CA THR A 252 20.39 32.29 27.72
C THR A 252 19.25 31.91 28.64
N PHE A 253 18.26 31.21 28.14
CA PHE A 253 17.08 30.81 28.89
C PHE A 253 16.69 29.36 28.63
N ALA A 254 16.06 28.76 29.64
CA ALA A 254 15.49 27.42 29.56
C ALA A 254 13.95 27.49 29.48
N SER A 255 13.33 26.52 28.84
CA SER A 255 11.87 26.45 28.75
C SER A 255 11.22 26.39 30.13
N ASN A 256 10.14 27.15 30.31
CA ASN A 256 9.38 27.24 31.57
C ASN A 256 10.22 27.66 32.82
N THR A 257 11.30 28.35 32.58
CA THR A 257 12.16 28.87 33.69
C THR A 257 12.20 30.38 33.58
N ALA A 258 11.77 31.06 34.62
CA ALA A 258 11.82 32.52 34.68
C ALA A 258 13.27 33.01 34.74
N PHE A 259 13.55 34.11 34.10
CA PHE A 259 14.85 34.78 34.11
C PHE A 259 14.69 36.29 34.00
N THR A 260 15.75 36.99 34.35
CA THR A 260 15.75 38.46 34.42
C THR A 260 16.94 39.01 33.62
N TYR A 261 16.73 40.11 32.90
CA TYR A 261 17.77 40.77 32.14
C TYR A 261 17.54 42.29 32.06
N GLY A 262 18.38 43.02 31.31
CA GLY A 262 18.28 44.46 31.15
C GLY A 262 19.24 45.25 32.08
N ARG A 263 19.84 44.59 33.08
CA ARG A 263 20.93 45.14 33.90
C ARG A 263 20.65 46.52 34.52
N GLY A 264 19.40 46.84 34.84
CA GLY A 264 18.99 48.14 35.36
C GLY A 264 19.00 49.29 34.32
N GLN A 265 19.07 48.97 33.03
CA GLN A 265 19.13 49.97 31.94
C GLN A 265 17.79 50.09 31.21
N ILE A 266 16.77 49.43 31.63
CA ILE A 266 15.43 49.53 31.06
C ILE A 266 14.77 50.79 31.59
N SER A 267 14.66 51.81 30.73
CA SER A 267 14.00 53.05 31.08
C SER A 267 12.50 52.87 31.34
N THR A 268 11.98 53.50 32.36
CA THR A 268 10.54 53.49 32.69
C THR A 268 9.73 54.36 31.73
N GLU A 269 10.38 55.30 31.05
CA GLU A 269 9.76 56.28 30.14
C GLU A 269 9.69 55.78 28.69
N THR A 270 10.13 54.56 28.41
CA THR A 270 10.27 54.08 27.06
C THR A 270 9.81 52.63 26.96
N SER A 271 9.06 52.26 25.97
CA SER A 271 8.73 50.85 25.68
C SER A 271 9.88 50.17 24.92
N TYR A 272 9.98 48.89 25.10
CA TYR A 272 11.02 48.07 24.52
C TYR A 272 10.42 46.92 23.71
N ASP A 273 10.90 46.73 22.51
CA ASP A 273 10.80 45.48 21.79
C ASP A 273 11.78 44.49 22.41
N VAL A 274 11.31 43.30 22.71
CA VAL A 274 12.15 42.18 23.15
C VAL A 274 11.99 41.03 22.13
N ARG A 275 13.08 40.35 21.85
CA ARG A 275 13.11 39.24 20.91
C ARG A 275 13.79 38.03 21.53
N TYR A 276 13.05 36.94 21.60
CA TYR A 276 13.57 35.63 22.00
C TYR A 276 13.85 34.83 20.75
N THR A 277 15.02 34.21 20.68
CA THR A 277 15.43 33.42 19.50
C THR A 277 15.79 32.02 19.95
N LEU A 278 15.29 31.04 19.22
CA LEU A 278 15.63 29.64 19.33
C LEU A 278 16.35 29.23 18.06
N GLU A 279 17.53 28.67 18.18
CA GLU A 279 18.34 28.19 17.06
C GLU A 279 18.76 26.74 17.33
N ASP A 280 18.36 25.83 16.44
CA ASP A 280 18.87 24.47 16.43
C ASP A 280 19.77 24.22 15.20
N ALA A 281 20.20 23.00 14.97
CA ALA A 281 21.08 22.67 13.86
C ALA A 281 20.47 22.95 12.47
N PHE A 282 19.15 23.12 12.36
CA PHE A 282 18.43 23.16 11.09
C PHE A 282 17.59 24.41 10.87
N SER A 283 17.29 25.12 11.93
CA SER A 283 16.38 26.29 11.84
C SER A 283 16.58 27.27 12.99
N THR A 284 16.20 28.50 12.71
CA THR A 284 16.17 29.59 13.68
C THR A 284 14.79 30.22 13.63
N ILE A 285 14.17 30.40 14.79
CA ILE A 285 12.90 31.11 14.91
C ILE A 285 13.00 32.16 16.01
N SER A 286 12.18 33.17 15.93
CA SER A 286 12.12 34.23 16.95
C SER A 286 10.68 34.63 17.21
N VAL A 287 10.41 35.03 18.44
CA VAL A 287 9.19 35.69 18.87
C VAL A 287 9.55 37.08 19.42
N GLN A 288 8.68 38.03 19.21
CA GLN A 288 8.87 39.41 19.73
C GLN A 288 7.68 39.78 20.61
N GLU A 289 7.97 40.53 21.65
CA GLU A 289 7.01 41.12 22.58
C GLU A 289 7.38 42.56 22.84
N ILE A 290 6.44 43.28 23.40
CA ILE A 290 6.63 44.67 23.83
C ILE A 290 6.51 44.74 25.33
N VAL A 291 7.51 45.34 25.93
CA VAL A 291 7.51 45.74 27.35
C VAL A 291 7.14 47.22 27.44
N SER A 292 5.97 47.51 27.89
CA SER A 292 5.43 48.88 27.99
C SER A 292 6.20 49.74 28.99
N THR A 293 5.97 51.03 28.95
CA THR A 293 6.40 51.92 30.02
C THR A 293 5.72 51.62 31.35
N ALA A 294 6.17 52.26 32.42
CA ALA A 294 5.41 52.33 33.68
C ALA A 294 4.00 52.90 33.43
N ALA A 295 3.07 52.59 34.32
CA ALA A 295 1.62 52.80 34.13
C ALA A 295 1.23 54.07 33.37
N VAL A 296 0.76 53.90 32.13
CA VAL A 296 0.21 54.95 31.28
C VAL A 296 -1.26 54.63 31.01
N VAL A 297 -2.16 55.54 31.42
CA VAL A 297 -3.59 55.36 31.16
C VAL A 297 -3.95 55.58 29.71
N MET A 298 -3.36 56.60 29.06
CA MET A 298 -3.56 56.92 27.67
C MET A 298 -2.36 57.70 27.14
N ASP A 299 -1.89 57.35 25.99
CA ASP A 299 -0.77 58.05 25.31
C ASP A 299 -1.13 58.36 23.86
N PHE A 300 -0.63 59.46 23.34
CA PHE A 300 -0.68 59.86 21.96
C PHE A 300 0.70 59.87 21.38
N LYS A 301 0.91 59.06 20.36
CA LYS A 301 2.19 59.01 19.67
C LYS A 301 2.65 60.41 19.20
N SER A 302 3.92 60.71 19.37
CA SER A 302 4.52 61.94 18.87
C SER A 302 4.14 62.17 17.40
N GLY A 303 3.63 63.37 17.08
CA GLY A 303 3.08 63.69 15.76
C GLY A 303 1.61 63.32 15.56
N GLY A 304 0.89 62.81 16.58
CA GLY A 304 -0.56 62.60 16.54
C GLY A 304 -1.00 61.42 15.68
N LYS A 305 -0.13 60.45 15.43
CA LYS A 305 -0.39 59.35 14.49
C LYS A 305 -0.80 58.05 15.12
N GLY A 306 -0.90 57.95 16.42
CA GLY A 306 -1.34 56.74 17.15
C GLY A 306 -1.86 57.11 18.51
N VAL A 307 -2.65 56.22 19.08
CA VAL A 307 -3.16 56.33 20.46
C VAL A 307 -3.08 54.97 21.14
N ALA A 308 -2.68 54.95 22.40
CA ALA A 308 -2.66 53.75 23.22
C ALA A 308 -3.39 53.97 24.53
N ILE A 309 -4.00 52.91 25.08
CA ILE A 309 -4.62 52.84 26.38
C ILE A 309 -3.85 51.87 27.25
N GLY A 310 -3.41 52.32 28.45
CA GLY A 310 -2.68 51.51 29.43
C GLY A 310 -1.21 51.29 29.06
N LYS A 311 -0.71 51.91 28.00
CA LYS A 311 0.69 51.85 27.51
C LYS A 311 1.03 53.09 26.71
N VAL A 312 2.32 53.30 26.39
CA VAL A 312 2.77 54.30 25.43
C VAL A 312 2.41 53.84 24.00
N SER A 313 1.99 54.75 23.16
CA SER A 313 1.69 54.47 21.74
C SER A 313 3.00 54.30 20.96
N GLU A 314 3.16 53.15 20.33
CA GLU A 314 4.40 52.70 19.69
C GLU A 314 4.32 52.67 18.15
N SER A 315 3.14 52.46 17.62
CA SER A 315 2.92 52.26 16.20
C SER A 315 2.17 53.41 15.56
N ASP A 316 2.53 53.81 14.32
CA ASP A 316 1.80 54.82 13.56
C ASP A 316 0.46 54.25 13.08
N ASN A 317 -0.57 55.14 13.07
CA ASN A 317 -1.92 54.81 12.58
C ASN A 317 -2.62 53.64 13.29
N THR A 318 -2.29 53.43 14.56
CA THR A 318 -2.86 52.35 15.37
C THR A 318 -3.60 52.88 16.58
N PHE A 319 -4.61 52.14 17.02
CA PHE A 319 -5.18 52.21 18.34
C PHE A 319 -4.70 51.00 19.13
N GLU A 320 -3.85 51.18 20.12
CA GLU A 320 -3.23 50.14 20.92
C GLU A 320 -3.88 50.08 22.30
N VAL A 321 -4.06 48.88 22.82
CA VAL A 321 -4.56 48.64 24.18
C VAL A 321 -3.57 47.72 24.88
N ALA A 322 -3.14 48.08 26.06
CA ALA A 322 -2.27 47.23 26.88
C ALA A 322 -2.95 45.88 27.16
N GLU A 323 -2.13 44.84 27.25
CA GLU A 323 -2.60 43.45 27.34
C GLU A 323 -3.49 43.18 28.57
N ASN A 324 -3.27 43.94 29.69
CA ASN A 324 -4.04 43.84 30.90
C ASN A 324 -5.30 44.69 30.93
N TRP A 325 -5.66 45.36 29.79
CA TRP A 325 -6.86 46.14 29.66
C TRP A 325 -7.93 45.43 28.82
N ASP A 326 -9.12 45.33 29.37
CA ASP A 326 -10.27 44.79 28.66
C ASP A 326 -10.99 45.86 27.81
N VAL A 327 -11.12 45.59 26.52
CA VAL A 327 -11.93 46.42 25.61
C VAL A 327 -13.35 45.92 25.60
N LYS A 328 -14.29 46.80 25.95
CA LYS A 328 -15.74 46.53 25.85
C LYS A 328 -16.35 47.23 24.65
N VAL A 329 -17.09 46.49 23.83
CA VAL A 329 -17.87 47.01 22.70
C VAL A 329 -19.33 46.68 22.99
N TYR A 330 -20.22 47.72 22.99
CA TYR A 330 -21.63 47.54 23.37
C TYR A 330 -21.85 46.82 24.71
N GLY A 331 -20.98 47.11 25.70
CA GLY A 331 -21.06 46.52 27.04
C GLY A 331 -20.50 45.10 27.19
N MET A 332 -20.11 44.47 26.09
CA MET A 332 -19.44 43.14 26.10
C MET A 332 -17.94 43.28 25.88
N LEU A 333 -17.14 42.34 26.42
CA LEU A 333 -15.72 42.27 26.11
C LEU A 333 -15.55 42.02 24.61
N LEU A 334 -14.57 42.69 23.99
CA LEU A 334 -14.30 42.53 22.56
C LEU A 334 -14.07 41.07 22.15
N LYS A 335 -13.39 40.28 23.02
CA LYS A 335 -13.22 38.83 22.83
C LYS A 335 -14.55 38.09 22.78
N GLU A 336 -15.51 38.49 23.63
CA GLU A 336 -16.84 37.90 23.68
C GLU A 336 -17.67 38.33 22.47
N TYR A 337 -17.55 39.61 22.07
CA TYR A 337 -18.18 40.14 20.87
C TYR A 337 -17.72 39.40 19.62
N ILE A 338 -16.38 39.17 19.49
CA ILE A 338 -15.81 38.40 18.39
C ILE A 338 -16.30 36.93 18.41
N GLN A 339 -16.40 36.35 19.62
CA GLN A 339 -16.97 34.99 19.78
C GLN A 339 -18.44 34.94 19.40
N GLN A 340 -19.21 35.98 19.74
CA GLN A 340 -20.59 36.07 19.32
C GLN A 340 -20.72 36.21 17.81
N PHE A 341 -19.85 36.98 17.18
CA PHE A 341 -19.77 37.06 15.72
C PHE A 341 -19.45 35.69 15.10
N ALA A 342 -18.46 34.98 15.66
CA ALA A 342 -18.14 33.62 15.24
C ALA A 342 -19.35 32.65 15.41
N LYS A 343 -20.15 32.85 16.46
CA LYS A 343 -21.43 32.12 16.65
C LYS A 343 -22.46 32.41 15.56
N THR A 344 -22.46 33.62 15.03
CA THR A 344 -23.37 34.01 13.94
C THR A 344 -22.91 33.42 12.60
N MET A 345 -21.60 33.29 12.37
CA MET A 345 -21.07 32.65 11.17
C MET A 345 -21.43 31.17 11.09
N TYR A 346 -21.44 30.51 12.23
CA TYR A 346 -21.79 29.10 12.33
C TYR A 346 -22.95 28.91 13.33
N PRO A 347 -24.20 29.17 12.97
CA PRO A 347 -25.33 28.95 13.87
C PRO A 347 -25.44 27.46 14.25
N VAL A 348 -26.18 27.20 15.35
CA VAL A 348 -26.48 25.83 15.78
C VAL A 348 -27.05 25.03 14.60
N GLY A 349 -26.54 23.85 14.37
CA GLY A 349 -26.86 23.01 13.21
C GLY A 349 -25.88 23.12 12.04
N SER A 350 -24.97 24.10 12.04
CA SER A 350 -23.91 24.19 10.99
C SER A 350 -22.97 23.02 11.05
N ILE A 351 -22.50 22.61 9.86
CA ILE A 351 -21.47 21.59 9.69
C ILE A 351 -20.17 22.28 9.28
N TYR A 352 -19.11 22.02 10.03
CA TYR A 352 -17.74 22.44 9.71
C TYR A 352 -16.93 21.25 9.25
N MET A 353 -16.18 21.40 8.16
CA MET A 353 -15.31 20.37 7.59
C MET A 353 -13.87 20.84 7.61
N SER A 354 -12.95 19.98 8.06
CA SER A 354 -11.53 20.30 8.14
C SER A 354 -10.67 19.04 8.03
N VAL A 355 -9.45 19.19 7.52
CA VAL A 355 -8.43 18.16 7.60
C VAL A 355 -7.73 18.11 8.97
N SER A 356 -7.92 19.15 9.80
CA SER A 356 -7.45 19.20 11.19
C SER A 356 -8.41 18.48 12.11
N SER A 357 -7.86 17.69 13.05
CA SER A 357 -8.63 17.04 14.11
C SER A 357 -9.08 17.98 15.23
N THR A 358 -8.63 19.25 15.21
CA THR A 358 -8.94 20.23 16.25
C THR A 358 -10.44 20.50 16.27
N ASN A 359 -11.03 20.40 17.45
CA ASN A 359 -12.46 20.71 17.63
C ASN A 359 -12.71 22.19 17.32
N PRO A 360 -13.70 22.52 16.46
CA PRO A 360 -14.00 23.90 16.08
C PRO A 360 -14.38 24.82 17.25
N SER A 361 -14.71 24.28 18.42
CA SER A 361 -14.94 25.08 19.63
C SER A 361 -13.71 25.91 20.02
N THR A 362 -12.51 25.45 19.65
CA THR A 362 -11.25 26.17 19.87
C THR A 362 -11.18 27.47 19.08
N TYR A 363 -11.81 27.51 17.90
CA TYR A 363 -11.78 28.68 17.00
C TYR A 363 -13.04 29.54 17.09
N PHE A 364 -14.20 28.88 17.19
CA PHE A 364 -15.51 29.55 17.07
C PHE A 364 -16.33 29.53 18.36
N GLY A 365 -15.79 28.94 19.43
CA GLY A 365 -16.53 28.69 20.66
C GLY A 365 -17.72 27.76 20.43
N GLY A 366 -18.60 27.67 21.45
CA GLY A 366 -19.76 26.79 21.40
C GLY A 366 -19.42 25.31 21.58
N THR A 367 -20.41 24.48 21.40
CA THR A 367 -20.27 23.02 21.52
C THR A 367 -20.32 22.36 20.14
N TRP A 368 -19.35 21.54 19.85
CA TRP A 368 -19.25 20.85 18.58
C TRP A 368 -19.04 19.35 18.83
N VAL A 369 -19.79 18.56 18.11
CA VAL A 369 -19.68 17.09 18.16
C VAL A 369 -19.28 16.55 16.80
N ALA A 370 -18.56 15.43 16.79
CA ALA A 370 -18.26 14.74 15.55
C ALA A 370 -19.57 14.36 14.84
N TRP A 371 -19.62 14.58 13.53
CA TRP A 371 -20.80 14.33 12.72
C TRP A 371 -20.47 13.56 11.46
N GLY A 372 -21.36 12.68 11.07
CA GLY A 372 -21.28 11.97 9.80
C GLY A 372 -20.08 11.03 9.65
N SER A 373 -19.52 10.50 10.74
CA SER A 373 -18.36 9.61 10.71
C SER A 373 -18.56 8.45 9.73
N GLY A 374 -17.65 8.31 8.77
CA GLY A 374 -17.71 7.28 7.73
C GLY A 374 -18.86 7.44 6.72
N ARG A 375 -19.44 8.63 6.61
CA ARG A 375 -20.58 8.92 5.73
C ARG A 375 -20.29 10.09 4.80
N VAL A 376 -20.92 10.06 3.65
CA VAL A 376 -20.93 11.18 2.69
C VAL A 376 -22.21 11.98 2.92
N PRO A 377 -22.12 13.32 3.13
CA PRO A 377 -23.30 14.18 3.21
C PRO A 377 -24.08 14.19 1.89
N VAL A 378 -25.39 14.12 2.01
CA VAL A 378 -26.32 14.20 0.87
C VAL A 378 -27.30 15.31 1.14
N GLY A 379 -27.64 16.11 0.13
CA GLY A 379 -28.66 17.15 0.22
C GLY A 379 -30.02 16.56 0.52
N ILE A 380 -30.80 17.26 1.36
CA ILE A 380 -32.18 16.88 1.67
C ILE A 380 -33.04 16.93 0.40
N ASN A 381 -33.87 15.92 0.19
CA ASN A 381 -34.91 15.88 -0.80
C ASN A 381 -36.23 15.41 -0.14
N THR A 382 -37.09 16.32 0.14
CA THR A 382 -38.36 16.05 0.85
C THR A 382 -39.31 15.14 0.09
N SER A 383 -39.12 15.02 -1.23
CA SER A 383 -39.94 14.16 -2.10
C SER A 383 -39.43 12.72 -2.20
N ASP A 384 -38.19 12.43 -1.72
CA ASP A 384 -37.61 11.08 -1.75
C ASP A 384 -37.54 10.53 -0.33
N SER A 385 -38.24 9.43 -0.10
CA SER A 385 -38.30 8.77 1.20
C SER A 385 -36.94 8.38 1.77
N ASN A 386 -35.88 8.24 0.94
CA ASN A 386 -34.53 7.95 1.40
C ASN A 386 -33.83 9.19 1.98
N PHE A 387 -34.20 10.40 1.53
CA PHE A 387 -33.48 11.65 1.81
C PHE A 387 -34.37 12.76 2.41
N ASN A 388 -35.53 12.40 2.91
CA ASN A 388 -36.56 13.37 3.31
C ASN A 388 -36.47 13.88 4.76
N THR A 389 -35.52 13.38 5.51
CA THR A 389 -35.37 13.75 6.94
C THR A 389 -33.91 14.12 7.21
N VAL A 390 -33.73 15.28 7.86
CA VAL A 390 -32.37 15.73 8.26
C VAL A 390 -31.73 14.69 9.17
N GLU A 391 -30.44 14.45 8.94
CA GLU A 391 -29.62 13.46 9.67
C GLU A 391 -30.03 11.99 9.51
N LYS A 392 -30.98 11.70 8.62
CA LYS A 392 -31.31 10.33 8.27
C LYS A 392 -30.07 9.63 7.70
N THR A 393 -29.80 8.44 8.18
CA THR A 393 -28.67 7.66 7.73
C THR A 393 -29.12 6.48 6.88
N GLY A 394 -28.35 6.14 5.89
CA GLY A 394 -28.63 5.04 4.98
C GLY A 394 -27.41 4.61 4.19
N GLY A 395 -27.65 3.78 3.19
CA GLY A 395 -26.61 3.24 2.32
C GLY A 395 -25.84 2.08 2.93
N ALA A 396 -25.00 1.49 2.13
CA ALA A 396 -24.13 0.39 2.51
C ALA A 396 -22.76 0.56 1.87
N SER A 397 -21.70 0.33 2.63
CA SER A 397 -20.31 0.38 2.14
C SER A 397 -19.96 -0.83 1.28
N ALA A 398 -20.70 -1.91 1.44
CA ALA A 398 -20.56 -3.10 0.63
C ALA A 398 -21.94 -3.70 0.35
N VAL A 399 -22.09 -4.27 -0.79
CA VAL A 399 -23.35 -4.90 -1.23
C VAL A 399 -23.05 -6.29 -1.76
N THR A 400 -23.86 -7.23 -1.32
CA THR A 400 -23.95 -8.55 -1.95
C THR A 400 -25.20 -8.55 -2.84
N LEU A 401 -25.02 -8.75 -4.11
CA LEU A 401 -26.15 -8.78 -5.05
C LEU A 401 -27.07 -9.95 -4.74
N THR A 402 -28.34 -9.67 -4.68
CA THR A 402 -29.38 -10.72 -4.67
C THR A 402 -29.63 -11.23 -6.10
N THR A 403 -30.22 -12.39 -6.22
CA THR A 403 -30.55 -12.96 -7.54
C THR A 403 -31.40 -12.02 -8.38
N SER A 404 -32.31 -11.26 -7.76
CA SER A 404 -33.17 -10.29 -8.45
C SER A 404 -32.44 -9.03 -8.93
N GLN A 405 -31.26 -8.74 -8.40
CA GLN A 405 -30.44 -7.58 -8.78
C GLN A 405 -29.43 -7.89 -9.87
N MET A 406 -29.27 -9.17 -10.19
CA MET A 406 -28.40 -9.56 -11.31
C MET A 406 -29.18 -9.43 -12.63
N PRO A 407 -28.55 -8.94 -13.69
CA PRO A 407 -29.15 -8.99 -15.03
C PRO A 407 -29.57 -10.42 -15.38
N SER A 408 -30.72 -10.56 -16.04
CA SER A 408 -31.14 -11.86 -16.58
C SER A 408 -30.05 -12.39 -17.50
N HIS A 409 -29.54 -13.54 -17.22
CA HIS A 409 -28.52 -14.21 -18.01
C HIS A 409 -28.77 -15.70 -18.02
N THR A 410 -28.27 -16.34 -19.04
CA THR A 410 -28.39 -17.79 -19.24
C THR A 410 -26.99 -18.41 -19.26
N HIS A 411 -26.91 -19.59 -18.75
CA HIS A 411 -25.71 -20.41 -18.89
C HIS A 411 -26.01 -21.48 -19.96
N THR A 412 -25.15 -21.58 -20.94
CA THR A 412 -25.24 -22.66 -21.91
C THR A 412 -24.72 -23.92 -21.26
N PHE A 413 -25.56 -24.89 -21.16
CA PHE A 413 -25.14 -26.23 -20.77
C PHE A 413 -24.54 -26.93 -22.00
N THR A 414 -23.23 -27.08 -21.97
CA THR A 414 -22.53 -27.90 -22.96
C THR A 414 -22.39 -29.30 -22.41
N GLY A 415 -23.35 -30.13 -22.69
CA GLY A 415 -23.25 -31.55 -22.36
C GLY A 415 -22.26 -32.20 -23.34
N SER A 416 -21.26 -32.88 -22.80
CA SER A 416 -20.47 -33.80 -23.61
C SER A 416 -21.40 -34.93 -24.08
N SER A 417 -21.39 -35.19 -25.36
CA SER A 417 -22.09 -36.38 -25.90
C SER A 417 -21.46 -37.62 -25.28
N THR A 418 -22.19 -38.25 -24.40
CA THR A 418 -21.80 -39.57 -23.91
C THR A 418 -22.45 -40.57 -24.87
N THR A 419 -21.65 -41.27 -25.61
CA THR A 419 -22.13 -42.45 -26.34
C THR A 419 -22.61 -43.47 -25.32
N THR A 420 -23.83 -43.84 -25.39
CA THR A 420 -24.28 -45.01 -24.67
C THR A 420 -23.47 -46.23 -25.15
N ASN A 421 -22.93 -46.98 -24.23
CA ASN A 421 -22.26 -48.23 -24.59
C ASN A 421 -23.22 -49.07 -25.42
N SER A 422 -22.71 -49.55 -26.54
CA SER A 422 -23.41 -50.53 -27.36
C SER A 422 -23.83 -51.66 -26.39
N ALA A 423 -25.11 -51.81 -26.19
CA ALA A 423 -25.61 -53.03 -25.60
C ALA A 423 -25.23 -54.17 -26.57
N GLY A 424 -24.20 -54.92 -26.21
CA GLY A 424 -23.75 -56.03 -27.01
C GLY A 424 -24.94 -56.87 -27.44
N GLY A 425 -24.89 -57.33 -28.63
CA GLY A 425 -25.92 -58.26 -29.15
C GLY A 425 -26.12 -59.37 -28.13
N HIS A 426 -27.31 -59.46 -27.59
CA HIS A 426 -27.68 -60.57 -26.70
C HIS A 426 -28.73 -61.43 -27.42
N THR A 427 -28.63 -62.69 -27.21
CA THR A 427 -29.56 -63.65 -27.77
C THR A 427 -30.44 -64.19 -26.62
N HIS A 428 -31.71 -64.29 -26.90
CA HIS A 428 -32.61 -65.01 -25.98
C HIS A 428 -32.58 -66.47 -26.29
N ASN A 429 -32.32 -67.30 -25.31
CA ASN A 429 -32.49 -68.76 -25.45
C ASN A 429 -33.96 -69.09 -25.30
N ILE A 430 -34.52 -69.67 -26.32
CA ILE A 430 -35.84 -70.29 -26.20
C ILE A 430 -35.65 -71.69 -25.63
N GLY A 431 -36.16 -71.88 -24.42
CA GLY A 431 -36.12 -73.16 -23.76
C GLY A 431 -36.83 -74.21 -24.59
N ARG A 432 -36.13 -75.32 -24.79
CA ARG A 432 -36.72 -76.54 -25.45
C ARG A 432 -37.33 -77.42 -24.39
N ASP A 433 -38.61 -77.54 -24.42
CA ASP A 433 -39.31 -78.51 -23.59
C ASP A 433 -39.20 -79.88 -24.24
N THR A 434 -38.78 -80.86 -23.48
CA THR A 434 -38.55 -82.25 -23.95
C THR A 434 -39.61 -83.21 -23.50
N ASP A 435 -40.73 -82.75 -22.97
CA ASP A 435 -41.77 -83.71 -22.49
C ASP A 435 -42.95 -83.79 -23.41
N GLY A 436 -43.14 -85.03 -23.87
CA GLY A 436 -44.27 -85.50 -24.65
C GLY A 436 -45.54 -85.57 -23.82
N GLY A 437 -46.42 -84.61 -24.03
CA GLY A 437 -47.78 -84.59 -23.54
C GLY A 437 -48.67 -83.84 -24.49
N ALA A 438 -49.69 -84.56 -24.97
CA ALA A 438 -50.64 -84.07 -26.03
C ALA A 438 -51.29 -82.71 -25.60
N GLY A 439 -51.29 -81.78 -26.49
CA GLY A 439 -52.26 -80.68 -26.49
C GLY A 439 -51.68 -79.31 -26.58
N SER A 440 -51.82 -78.74 -27.71
CA SER A 440 -51.83 -77.33 -28.09
C SER A 440 -50.53 -76.57 -28.35
N SER A 441 -50.48 -76.10 -29.57
CA SER A 441 -49.70 -75.00 -30.11
C SER A 441 -48.20 -75.12 -30.13
N ARG A 442 -47.70 -75.93 -31.02
CA ARG A 442 -46.27 -75.91 -31.41
C ARG A 442 -45.93 -74.67 -32.21
N TYR A 443 -45.03 -73.87 -31.69
CA TYR A 443 -44.24 -73.01 -32.62
C TYR A 443 -43.05 -73.83 -33.11
N THR A 444 -43.11 -74.30 -34.33
CA THR A 444 -42.01 -75.00 -34.99
C THR A 444 -41.14 -73.93 -35.72
N VAL A 445 -39.89 -73.85 -35.29
CA VAL A 445 -38.90 -73.12 -36.13
C VAL A 445 -38.41 -74.14 -37.16
N HIS A 446 -38.81 -73.97 -38.47
CA HIS A 446 -38.29 -74.77 -39.51
C HIS A 446 -36.87 -74.36 -39.89
N SER A 447 -35.93 -75.25 -39.73
CA SER A 447 -34.64 -75.20 -40.35
C SER A 447 -34.67 -76.11 -41.58
N ALA A 448 -34.45 -75.60 -42.76
CA ALA A 448 -34.24 -76.37 -43.93
C ALA A 448 -32.78 -76.75 -44.07
N GLY A 449 -32.49 -78.08 -44.01
CA GLY A 449 -31.25 -78.62 -44.56
C GLY A 449 -30.26 -79.23 -43.64
N THR A 450 -30.15 -80.57 -43.71
CA THR A 450 -29.03 -81.52 -43.55
C THR A 450 -28.20 -81.49 -42.23
N SER A 451 -28.39 -82.58 -41.49
CA SER A 451 -27.41 -83.31 -40.66
C SER A 451 -26.37 -82.56 -39.92
N GLY A 452 -26.57 -82.53 -38.58
CA GLY A 452 -25.46 -82.67 -37.64
C GLY A 452 -24.75 -81.40 -37.10
N ALA A 453 -25.52 -80.43 -36.64
CA ALA A 453 -25.01 -79.44 -35.69
C ALA A 453 -26.20 -78.77 -34.98
N GLN A 454 -26.17 -78.64 -33.72
CA GLN A 454 -27.13 -77.79 -32.98
C GLN A 454 -27.04 -76.34 -33.49
N ALA A 455 -27.95 -75.98 -34.38
CA ALA A 455 -28.07 -74.62 -34.82
C ALA A 455 -28.97 -73.84 -33.87
N THR A 456 -28.42 -73.00 -33.06
CA THR A 456 -29.20 -71.97 -32.40
C THR A 456 -29.58 -70.92 -33.46
N SER A 457 -30.84 -70.82 -33.77
CA SER A 457 -31.34 -69.77 -34.66
C SER A 457 -31.43 -68.49 -33.85
N PRO A 458 -30.70 -67.47 -34.27
CA PRO A 458 -30.85 -66.19 -33.58
C PRO A 458 -32.27 -65.67 -33.87
N THR A 459 -32.90 -65.13 -32.88
CA THR A 459 -34.13 -64.35 -33.07
C THR A 459 -33.85 -63.19 -34.00
N SER A 460 -34.80 -62.81 -34.79
CA SER A 460 -34.65 -61.60 -35.63
C SER A 460 -34.26 -60.40 -34.83
N SER A 461 -33.42 -59.62 -35.45
CA SER A 461 -32.98 -58.35 -34.84
C SER A 461 -34.12 -57.60 -34.19
N ALA A 462 -34.02 -57.34 -32.89
CA ALA A 462 -34.94 -56.41 -32.27
C ALA A 462 -34.85 -55.05 -32.97
N GLY A 463 -35.97 -54.57 -33.42
CA GLY A 463 -36.04 -53.32 -34.16
C GLY A 463 -35.29 -52.16 -33.46
N ALA A 464 -34.81 -51.27 -34.21
CA ALA A 464 -34.15 -50.07 -33.70
C ALA A 464 -35.07 -49.43 -32.66
N HIS A 465 -34.53 -49.31 -31.47
CA HIS A 465 -35.19 -48.58 -30.40
C HIS A 465 -34.32 -47.42 -29.99
N THR A 466 -34.93 -46.34 -29.56
CA THR A 466 -34.24 -45.13 -29.15
C THR A 466 -34.21 -45.08 -27.63
N HIS A 467 -33.05 -44.79 -27.10
CA HIS A 467 -32.92 -44.43 -25.69
C HIS A 467 -33.02 -42.94 -25.58
N SER A 468 -33.94 -42.45 -24.77
CA SER A 468 -33.96 -41.03 -24.41
C SER A 468 -33.03 -40.86 -23.23
N LEU A 469 -31.94 -40.15 -23.44
CA LEU A 469 -31.07 -39.72 -22.39
C LEU A 469 -31.54 -38.34 -21.92
N THR A 470 -32.00 -38.23 -20.73
CA THR A 470 -32.18 -36.92 -20.10
C THR A 470 -30.90 -36.59 -19.34
N PRO A 471 -30.07 -35.69 -19.88
CA PRO A 471 -28.87 -35.31 -19.17
C PRO A 471 -29.24 -34.70 -17.81
N LYS A 472 -28.84 -35.31 -16.73
CA LYS A 472 -28.93 -34.71 -15.41
C LYS A 472 -27.57 -34.04 -15.16
N GLY A 473 -27.56 -32.77 -15.24
CA GLY A 473 -26.41 -31.96 -14.86
C GLY A 473 -26.90 -30.74 -14.08
N LYS A 474 -26.10 -30.32 -13.17
CA LYS A 474 -26.32 -29.08 -12.47
C LYS A 474 -25.16 -28.15 -12.86
N ASN A 475 -25.49 -27.00 -13.42
CA ASN A 475 -24.46 -25.96 -13.57
C ASN A 475 -23.90 -25.62 -12.19
N ALA A 476 -22.61 -25.67 -12.07
CA ALA A 476 -21.98 -25.16 -10.86
C ALA A 476 -22.30 -23.68 -10.68
N ASN A 477 -22.53 -23.29 -9.48
CA ASN A 477 -22.72 -21.88 -9.19
C ASN A 477 -21.46 -21.13 -9.62
N THR A 478 -21.63 -20.18 -10.51
CA THR A 478 -20.54 -19.27 -10.89
C THR A 478 -20.71 -17.99 -10.07
N GLY A 479 -19.67 -17.66 -9.35
CA GLY A 479 -19.69 -16.52 -8.46
C GLY A 479 -19.63 -16.91 -6.99
N GLY A 480 -18.83 -16.23 -6.21
CA GLY A 480 -18.57 -16.57 -4.82
C GLY A 480 -19.59 -16.01 -3.81
N GLY A 481 -20.64 -15.31 -4.27
CA GLY A 481 -21.60 -14.66 -3.35
C GLY A 481 -20.96 -13.61 -2.42
N GLY A 482 -19.71 -13.23 -2.69
CA GLY A 482 -19.02 -12.22 -1.91
C GLY A 482 -19.61 -10.83 -2.11
N SER A 483 -19.52 -10.02 -1.09
CA SER A 483 -19.87 -8.61 -1.23
C SER A 483 -18.80 -7.86 -2.02
N HIS A 484 -19.22 -6.91 -2.82
CA HIS A 484 -18.33 -5.93 -3.45
C HIS A 484 -18.46 -4.59 -2.76
N THR A 485 -17.40 -3.81 -2.82
CA THR A 485 -17.41 -2.46 -2.26
C THR A 485 -18.33 -1.56 -3.09
N ASN A 486 -19.14 -0.78 -2.37
CA ASN A 486 -20.02 0.25 -2.94
C ASN A 486 -19.49 1.67 -2.61
N LEU A 487 -18.23 1.75 -2.25
CA LEU A 487 -17.60 3.04 -1.94
C LEU A 487 -17.19 3.74 -3.22
N GLN A 488 -17.70 4.94 -3.40
CA GLN A 488 -17.20 5.88 -4.41
C GLN A 488 -15.80 6.38 -4.03
N PRO A 489 -14.98 6.89 -4.96
CA PRO A 489 -13.75 7.58 -4.61
C PRO A 489 -14.04 8.71 -3.63
N TYR A 490 -13.31 8.75 -2.52
CA TYR A 490 -13.54 9.73 -1.45
C TYR A 490 -12.23 10.28 -0.92
N ILE A 491 -12.32 11.42 -0.27
CA ILE A 491 -11.28 11.99 0.57
C ILE A 491 -11.86 12.19 1.97
N VAL A 492 -11.09 11.82 2.97
CA VAL A 492 -11.54 11.87 4.37
C VAL A 492 -11.20 13.23 4.97
N CYS A 493 -12.15 13.82 5.66
CA CYS A 493 -11.96 14.99 6.50
C CYS A 493 -12.74 14.82 7.81
N TYR A 494 -12.40 15.62 8.81
CA TYR A 494 -13.19 15.74 10.02
C TYR A 494 -14.44 16.59 9.73
N MET A 495 -15.57 16.10 10.16
CA MET A 495 -16.83 16.83 10.10
C MET A 495 -17.37 17.02 11.51
N TRP A 496 -17.75 18.24 11.83
CA TRP A 496 -18.22 18.64 13.13
C TRP A 496 -19.56 19.37 13.00
N LYS A 497 -20.51 19.00 13.84
CA LYS A 497 -21.81 19.69 13.93
C LYS A 497 -21.84 20.56 15.16
N ARG A 498 -22.24 21.82 15.00
CA ARG A 498 -22.49 22.70 16.13
C ARG A 498 -23.81 22.34 16.81
N THR A 499 -23.78 22.14 18.14
CA THR A 499 -24.94 21.77 18.96
C THR A 499 -25.35 22.86 19.97
N ALA A 500 -24.43 23.74 20.32
CA ALA A 500 -24.71 24.90 21.19
C ALA A 500 -23.76 26.08 20.90
#